data_7f5b6759f6e68bf5656a43cba18ad041
#
_entry.id   7f5b6759f6e68bf5656a43cba18ad041
#
_cell.length_a   1.000
_cell.length_b   1.000
_cell.length_c   1.000
_cell.angle_alpha   90.00
_cell.angle_beta   90.00
_cell.angle_gamma   90.00
#
_symmetry.space_group_name_H-M   'P 1'
#
loop_
_entity.id
_entity.type
_entity.pdbx_description
1 polymer ?
#
loop_
_entity_poly.entity_id
_entity_poly.type
_entity_poly.pdbx_seq_one_letter_code
_entity_poly.pdbx_strand_id
1 'polypeptide(L)'
;VIRNNAHLYSVSAMCAVLEIKRSTYYYHINLDATSQRKTEDIALSKEIERIFKESRNNYGTRKIKRELLKLAEPKHVSRRRISRIMHSLGLVSNYTVAQFKPQKSRSNEALIRNELKRAFIQEKELAVVVSDLTYVRVGGKWHYVCLFVDLFNREIIGHSVGENKTASLVYEALASISANLNDIQLFHTDRGKEFDNRLIDEALETFNIQRSLSMKGCPYDNAVAEATFKVFKTEFANQAHFSNLNQLELELNDYVHWFNNIRIHGTLGYLTPTEFKLQPL
;
A
#
# COMPACT_ATOMS: atom_id res chain seq x y z
N VAL A 1 -50.40 -15.11 -7.68
CA VAL A 1 -50.84 -16.51 -7.94
C VAL A 1 -49.65 -17.34 -8.45
N ILE A 2 -49.02 -17.05 -9.60
CA ILE A 2 -47.98 -17.91 -10.22
C ILE A 2 -46.79 -18.13 -9.26
N ARG A 3 -46.27 -17.09 -8.63
CA ARG A 3 -45.12 -17.19 -7.71
C ARG A 3 -45.37 -18.12 -6.51
N ASN A 4 -46.57 -18.06 -5.95
CA ASN A 4 -46.95 -18.86 -4.77
C ASN A 4 -47.20 -20.32 -5.08
N ASN A 5 -47.44 -20.67 -6.36
CA ASN A 5 -47.75 -22.01 -6.79
C ASN A 5 -46.69 -22.63 -7.71
N ALA A 6 -45.53 -21.96 -7.87
CA ALA A 6 -44.45 -22.41 -8.76
C ALA A 6 -43.76 -23.71 -8.31
N HIS A 7 -43.97 -24.13 -7.06
CA HIS A 7 -43.49 -25.38 -6.51
C HIS A 7 -44.43 -26.57 -6.82
N LEU A 8 -45.72 -26.30 -7.17
CA LEU A 8 -46.72 -27.30 -7.46
C LEU A 8 -46.96 -27.46 -8.97
N TYR A 9 -46.92 -26.36 -9.73
CA TYR A 9 -47.24 -26.33 -11.13
C TYR A 9 -46.16 -25.65 -11.97
N SER A 10 -46.02 -26.06 -13.24
CA SER A 10 -45.04 -25.40 -14.11
C SER A 10 -45.49 -23.97 -14.41
N VAL A 11 -44.51 -23.04 -14.35
CA VAL A 11 -44.74 -21.62 -14.67
C VAL A 11 -45.38 -21.46 -16.06
N SER A 12 -44.99 -22.34 -17.01
CA SER A 12 -45.52 -22.33 -18.39
C SER A 12 -47.02 -22.63 -18.42
N ALA A 13 -47.46 -23.67 -17.70
CA ALA A 13 -48.86 -24.06 -17.63
C ALA A 13 -49.72 -22.98 -16.94
N MET A 14 -49.22 -22.43 -15.83
CA MET A 14 -49.93 -21.36 -15.12
C MET A 14 -50.04 -20.08 -15.95
N CYS A 15 -49.00 -19.72 -16.69
CA CYS A 15 -49.06 -18.59 -17.62
C CYS A 15 -50.05 -18.80 -18.74
N ALA A 16 -50.16 -20.03 -19.27
CA ALA A 16 -51.15 -20.36 -20.32
C ALA A 16 -52.56 -20.24 -19.78
N VAL A 17 -52.88 -20.81 -18.61
CA VAL A 17 -54.18 -20.75 -17.96
C VAL A 17 -54.64 -19.32 -17.64
N LEU A 18 -53.66 -18.47 -17.22
CA LEU A 18 -53.93 -17.07 -16.87
C LEU A 18 -53.82 -16.11 -18.05
N GLU A 19 -53.59 -16.62 -19.26
CA GLU A 19 -53.39 -15.84 -20.50
C GLU A 19 -52.30 -14.77 -20.40
N ILE A 20 -51.25 -15.03 -19.56
CA ILE A 20 -50.15 -14.13 -19.36
C ILE A 20 -48.93 -14.63 -20.15
N LYS A 21 -48.29 -13.75 -20.93
CA LYS A 21 -47.04 -14.10 -21.60
C LYS A 21 -45.95 -14.41 -20.56
N ARG A 22 -45.21 -15.53 -20.73
CA ARG A 22 -44.07 -15.90 -19.85
C ARG A 22 -43.05 -14.77 -19.68
N SER A 23 -42.80 -14.01 -20.75
CA SER A 23 -41.92 -12.83 -20.71
C SER A 23 -42.41 -11.78 -19.72
N THR A 24 -43.73 -11.55 -19.64
CA THR A 24 -44.35 -10.60 -18.69
C THR A 24 -44.14 -11.05 -17.24
N TYR A 25 -44.35 -12.33 -16.96
CA TYR A 25 -44.12 -12.91 -15.64
C TYR A 25 -42.65 -12.74 -15.19
N TYR A 26 -41.70 -13.16 -16.05
CA TYR A 26 -40.30 -13.02 -15.72
C TYR A 26 -39.82 -11.56 -15.67
N TYR A 27 -40.42 -10.68 -16.46
CA TYR A 27 -40.16 -9.24 -16.39
C TYR A 27 -40.52 -8.68 -15.02
N HIS A 28 -41.71 -8.99 -14.46
CA HIS A 28 -42.12 -8.52 -13.15
C HIS A 28 -41.28 -9.11 -12.01
N ILE A 29 -40.95 -10.40 -12.05
CA ILE A 29 -40.01 -11.00 -11.06
C ILE A 29 -38.64 -10.31 -11.11
N ASN A 30 -38.14 -10.04 -12.30
CA ASN A 30 -36.85 -9.36 -12.47
C ASN A 30 -36.89 -7.88 -12.03
N LEU A 31 -38.03 -7.19 -12.12
CA LEU A 31 -38.21 -5.83 -11.62
C LEU A 31 -38.05 -5.77 -10.10
N ASP A 32 -38.66 -6.66 -9.34
CA ASP A 32 -38.51 -6.74 -7.88
C ASP A 32 -37.08 -7.01 -7.51
N ALA A 33 -36.43 -7.98 -8.13
CA ALA A 33 -35.02 -8.30 -7.91
C ALA A 33 -34.08 -7.13 -8.31
N THR A 34 -34.42 -6.39 -9.35
CA THR A 34 -33.65 -5.23 -9.80
C THR A 34 -33.78 -4.04 -8.82
N SER A 35 -35.00 -3.83 -8.29
CA SER A 35 -35.25 -2.79 -7.28
C SER A 35 -34.49 -3.09 -5.99
N GLN A 36 -34.54 -4.31 -5.49
CA GLN A 36 -33.81 -4.75 -4.31
C GLN A 36 -32.29 -4.60 -4.50
N ARG A 37 -31.75 -5.02 -5.67
CA ARG A 37 -30.33 -4.84 -6.00
C ARG A 37 -29.91 -3.37 -6.03
N LYS A 38 -30.75 -2.46 -6.51
CA LYS A 38 -30.48 -1.02 -6.51
C LYS A 38 -30.38 -0.49 -5.08
N THR A 39 -31.28 -0.90 -4.19
CA THR A 39 -31.24 -0.50 -2.77
C THR A 39 -29.99 -1.02 -2.07
N GLU A 40 -29.63 -2.29 -2.30
CA GLU A 40 -28.38 -2.87 -1.81
C GLU A 40 -27.14 -2.14 -2.37
N ASP A 41 -27.14 -1.76 -3.66
CA ASP A 41 -26.04 -1.02 -4.28
C ASP A 41 -25.89 0.37 -3.67
N ILE A 42 -26.98 1.05 -3.26
CA ILE A 42 -26.91 2.34 -2.57
C ILE A 42 -26.23 2.20 -1.20
N ALA A 43 -26.58 1.20 -0.41
CA ALA A 43 -25.94 0.94 0.88
C ALA A 43 -24.47 0.54 0.69
N LEU A 44 -24.18 -0.32 -0.31
CA LEU A 44 -22.83 -0.77 -0.61
C LEU A 44 -21.95 0.35 -1.17
N SER A 45 -22.51 1.29 -1.93
CA SER A 45 -21.77 2.41 -2.49
C SER A 45 -21.20 3.34 -1.41
N LYS A 46 -21.94 3.57 -0.33
CA LYS A 46 -21.48 4.36 0.81
C LYS A 46 -20.26 3.72 1.49
N GLU A 47 -20.30 2.40 1.68
CA GLU A 47 -19.17 1.68 2.28
C GLU A 47 -17.95 1.67 1.35
N ILE A 48 -18.14 1.45 0.05
CA ILE A 48 -17.05 1.49 -0.92
C ILE A 48 -16.42 2.88 -0.97
N GLU A 49 -17.23 3.94 -0.96
CA GLU A 49 -16.74 5.32 -0.95
C GLU A 49 -15.97 5.63 0.34
N ARG A 50 -16.46 5.20 1.51
CA ARG A 50 -15.78 5.36 2.79
C ARG A 50 -14.41 4.68 2.77
N ILE A 51 -14.37 3.37 2.45
CA ILE A 51 -13.13 2.59 2.36
C ILE A 51 -12.14 3.21 1.36
N PHE A 52 -12.63 3.71 0.22
CA PHE A 52 -11.80 4.34 -0.79
C PHE A 52 -11.16 5.63 -0.27
N LYS A 53 -11.92 6.50 0.41
CA LYS A 53 -11.43 7.74 1.02
C LYS A 53 -10.44 7.46 2.16
N GLU A 54 -10.74 6.52 3.06
CA GLU A 54 -9.84 6.10 4.14
C GLU A 54 -8.52 5.53 3.60
N SER A 55 -8.56 4.93 2.41
CA SER A 55 -7.36 4.48 1.70
C SER A 55 -6.57 5.61 1.03
N ARG A 56 -6.91 6.88 1.24
CA ARG A 56 -6.33 8.04 0.53
C ARG A 56 -6.42 7.89 -1.00
N ASN A 57 -7.54 7.37 -1.49
CA ASN A 57 -7.81 7.08 -2.90
C ASN A 57 -6.85 6.04 -3.55
N ASN A 58 -6.24 5.17 -2.74
CA ASN A 58 -5.25 4.20 -3.24
C ASN A 58 -5.82 2.82 -3.54
N TYR A 59 -6.96 2.45 -2.93
CA TYR A 59 -7.46 1.08 -3.08
C TYR A 59 -8.22 0.88 -4.38
N GLY A 60 -7.84 -0.17 -5.12
CA GLY A 60 -8.63 -0.74 -6.19
C GLY A 60 -9.55 -1.86 -5.67
N THR A 61 -10.33 -2.44 -6.58
CA THR A 61 -11.36 -3.46 -6.28
C THR A 61 -10.90 -4.66 -5.44
N ARG A 62 -9.60 -5.03 -5.50
CA ARG A 62 -9.05 -6.15 -4.71
C ARG A 62 -8.98 -5.80 -3.22
N LYS A 63 -8.40 -4.65 -2.89
CA LYS A 63 -8.26 -4.19 -1.52
C LYS A 63 -9.62 -3.81 -0.91
N ILE A 64 -10.46 -3.09 -1.66
CA ILE A 64 -11.84 -2.78 -1.24
C ILE A 64 -12.62 -4.05 -0.92
N LYS A 65 -12.51 -5.11 -1.75
CA LYS A 65 -13.15 -6.38 -1.43
C LYS A 65 -12.66 -6.97 -0.10
N ARG A 66 -11.37 -6.85 0.21
CA ARG A 66 -10.80 -7.34 1.48
C ARG A 66 -11.31 -6.54 2.68
N GLU A 67 -11.37 -5.23 2.57
CA GLU A 67 -11.93 -4.38 3.62
C GLU A 67 -13.42 -4.64 3.86
N LEU A 68 -14.22 -4.86 2.80
CA LEU A 68 -15.63 -5.22 2.94
C LEU A 68 -15.85 -6.55 3.69
N LEU A 69 -14.87 -7.46 3.63
CA LEU A 69 -14.92 -8.73 4.39
C LEU A 69 -14.51 -8.57 5.86
N LYS A 70 -13.76 -7.49 6.21
CA LYS A 70 -13.35 -7.18 7.59
C LYS A 70 -14.42 -6.42 8.38
N LEU A 71 -15.50 -5.96 7.75
CA LEU A 71 -16.59 -5.27 8.45
C LEU A 71 -17.24 -6.17 9.52
N ALA A 72 -17.84 -5.58 10.54
CA ALA A 72 -18.57 -6.29 11.58
C ALA A 72 -19.63 -7.24 10.98
N GLU A 73 -20.27 -6.80 9.89
CA GLU A 73 -21.09 -7.65 9.02
C GLU A 73 -20.36 -7.85 7.67
N PRO A 74 -19.62 -8.97 7.49
CA PRO A 74 -18.83 -9.21 6.28
C PRO A 74 -19.67 -9.20 5.01
N LYS A 75 -19.27 -8.38 4.02
CA LYS A 75 -19.97 -8.26 2.73
C LYS A 75 -19.26 -9.04 1.65
N HIS A 76 -19.86 -10.15 1.23
CA HIS A 76 -19.36 -11.00 0.15
C HIS A 76 -19.76 -10.45 -1.23
N VAL A 77 -18.93 -9.54 -1.78
CA VAL A 77 -19.21 -8.85 -3.04
C VAL A 77 -18.21 -9.25 -4.12
N SER A 78 -18.70 -9.44 -5.35
CA SER A 78 -17.82 -9.72 -6.49
C SER A 78 -17.05 -8.47 -6.89
N ARG A 79 -15.80 -8.65 -7.37
CA ARG A 79 -14.98 -7.54 -7.89
C ARG A 79 -15.64 -6.79 -9.04
N ARG A 80 -16.45 -7.47 -9.87
CA ARG A 80 -17.24 -6.84 -10.94
C ARG A 80 -18.25 -5.83 -10.37
N ARG A 81 -18.99 -6.23 -9.31
CA ARG A 81 -19.97 -5.33 -8.65
C ARG A 81 -19.28 -4.12 -8.05
N ILE A 82 -18.14 -4.32 -7.34
CA ILE A 82 -17.32 -3.24 -6.78
C ILE A 82 -16.85 -2.30 -7.90
N SER A 83 -16.29 -2.84 -9.00
CA SER A 83 -15.80 -2.04 -10.14
C SER A 83 -16.89 -1.19 -10.76
N ARG A 84 -18.09 -1.75 -10.95
CA ARG A 84 -19.24 -1.02 -11.48
C ARG A 84 -19.66 0.14 -10.58
N ILE A 85 -19.69 -0.10 -9.26
CA ILE A 85 -20.03 0.94 -8.28
C ILE A 85 -18.95 2.02 -8.24
N MET A 86 -17.67 1.64 -8.19
CA MET A 86 -16.57 2.61 -8.25
C MET A 86 -16.66 3.48 -9.50
N HIS A 87 -16.92 2.88 -10.66
CA HIS A 87 -17.08 3.61 -11.91
C HIS A 87 -18.27 4.59 -11.87
N SER A 88 -19.42 4.16 -11.33
CA SER A 88 -20.61 5.03 -11.22
C SER A 88 -20.41 6.21 -10.25
N LEU A 89 -19.50 6.07 -9.28
CA LEU A 89 -19.11 7.11 -8.32
C LEU A 89 -17.89 7.93 -8.79
N GLY A 90 -17.30 7.64 -9.95
CA GLY A 90 -16.09 8.29 -10.44
C GLY A 90 -14.84 8.02 -9.60
N LEU A 91 -14.81 6.91 -8.83
CA LEU A 91 -13.69 6.55 -7.95
C LEU A 91 -12.57 5.89 -8.75
N VAL A 92 -11.47 6.62 -8.94
CA VAL A 92 -10.29 6.17 -9.69
C VAL A 92 -9.09 6.09 -8.76
N SER A 93 -8.48 4.91 -8.64
CA SER A 93 -7.30 4.71 -7.79
C SER A 93 -6.08 5.46 -8.34
N ASN A 94 -5.28 6.06 -7.45
CA ASN A 94 -4.01 6.74 -7.77
C ASN A 94 -3.05 5.84 -8.57
N TYR A 95 -3.16 4.53 -8.46
CA TYR A 95 -2.36 3.55 -9.22
C TYR A 95 -2.75 3.41 -10.69
N THR A 96 -3.91 3.92 -11.10
CA THR A 96 -4.36 3.89 -12.51
C THR A 96 -3.87 5.09 -13.31
N VAL A 97 -3.33 6.12 -12.65
CA VAL A 97 -2.74 7.29 -13.31
C VAL A 97 -1.33 6.97 -13.78
N ALA A 98 -1.01 7.27 -15.04
CA ALA A 98 0.33 7.06 -15.59
C ALA A 98 1.36 7.97 -14.87
N GLN A 99 2.48 7.38 -14.42
CA GLN A 99 3.53 8.11 -13.72
C GLN A 99 4.76 8.30 -14.61
N PHE A 100 5.44 9.45 -14.46
CA PHE A 100 6.71 9.74 -15.09
C PHE A 100 7.80 8.78 -14.60
N LYS A 101 8.61 8.22 -15.52
CA LYS A 101 9.75 7.35 -15.20
C LYS A 101 11.04 8.16 -15.33
N PRO A 102 11.78 8.43 -14.23
CA PRO A 102 13.08 9.12 -14.31
C PRO A 102 14.16 8.23 -14.94
N GLN A 103 15.16 8.87 -15.57
CA GLN A 103 16.34 8.21 -16.12
C GLN A 103 17.32 7.78 -15.00
N LYS A 104 18.03 6.66 -15.21
CA LYS A 104 18.98 6.08 -14.25
C LYS A 104 20.30 6.85 -14.22
N SER A 105 20.85 7.09 -13.01
CA SER A 105 22.20 7.65 -12.80
C SER A 105 23.27 6.55 -12.68
N ARG A 106 24.56 6.93 -12.89
CA ARG A 106 25.72 6.03 -12.80
C ARG A 106 26.15 5.79 -11.35
N SER A 107 26.55 4.59 -11.01
CA SER A 107 26.89 4.11 -9.67
C SER A 107 28.40 4.10 -9.35
N ASN A 108 28.74 4.16 -8.05
CA ASN A 108 30.11 4.19 -7.50
C ASN A 108 30.63 2.77 -7.17
N GLU A 109 31.97 2.59 -7.07
CA GLU A 109 32.62 1.32 -6.72
C GLU A 109 32.99 1.29 -5.24
N ALA A 110 32.32 0.47 -4.43
CA ALA A 110 32.69 0.23 -3.03
C ALA A 110 33.02 -1.26 -2.82
N LEU A 111 33.92 -1.53 -1.83
CA LEU A 111 34.43 -2.87 -1.52
C LEU A 111 33.47 -3.73 -0.68
N ILE A 112 32.40 -3.13 -0.11
CA ILE A 112 31.45 -3.81 0.76
C ILE A 112 30.57 -4.79 -0.04
N ARG A 113 30.37 -5.99 0.51
CA ARG A 113 29.65 -7.09 -0.14
C ARG A 113 28.12 -6.97 0.05
N ASN A 114 27.36 -7.61 -0.85
CA ASN A 114 25.93 -7.83 -0.69
C ASN A 114 25.70 -9.06 0.20
N GLU A 115 25.51 -8.85 1.49
CA GLU A 115 25.23 -9.93 2.45
C GLU A 115 23.75 -10.35 2.43
N LEU A 116 22.84 -9.46 2.01
CA LEU A 116 21.40 -9.75 1.91
C LEU A 116 21.08 -10.83 0.86
N LYS A 117 21.83 -10.88 -0.25
CA LYS A 117 21.70 -11.89 -1.31
C LYS A 117 20.24 -12.11 -1.80
N ARG A 118 19.42 -11.04 -1.77
CA ARG A 118 18.00 -11.05 -2.14
C ARG A 118 17.10 -11.87 -1.22
N ALA A 119 17.52 -12.17 -0.01
CA ALA A 119 16.69 -12.81 1.02
C ALA A 119 15.67 -11.80 1.59
N PHE A 120 14.68 -11.39 0.79
CA PHE A 120 13.72 -10.35 1.17
C PHE A 120 12.59 -10.83 2.07
N ILE A 121 12.46 -12.12 2.30
CA ILE A 121 11.53 -12.71 3.28
C ILE A 121 12.34 -12.96 4.53
N GLN A 122 11.96 -12.31 5.63
CA GLN A 122 12.60 -12.45 6.92
C GLN A 122 11.62 -13.09 7.90
N GLU A 123 12.15 -13.87 8.84
CA GLU A 123 11.36 -14.59 9.85
C GLU A 123 11.28 -13.83 11.19
N LYS A 124 12.15 -12.83 11.37
CA LYS A 124 12.26 -12.07 12.60
C LYS A 124 12.22 -10.57 12.33
N GLU A 125 11.49 -9.85 13.18
CA GLU A 125 11.45 -8.39 13.20
C GLU A 125 12.87 -7.81 13.40
N LEU A 126 13.16 -6.71 12.72
CA LEU A 126 14.43 -5.97 12.76
C LEU A 126 15.67 -6.78 12.30
N ALA A 127 15.51 -8.04 11.87
CA ALA A 127 16.66 -8.81 11.40
C ALA A 127 17.34 -8.12 10.21
N VAL A 128 16.57 -7.59 9.28
CA VAL A 128 17.10 -6.84 8.13
C VAL A 128 16.29 -5.57 7.89
N VAL A 129 16.99 -4.46 7.92
CA VAL A 129 16.43 -3.14 7.61
C VAL A 129 17.03 -2.63 6.30
N VAL A 130 16.17 -2.15 5.41
CA VAL A 130 16.59 -1.54 4.15
C VAL A 130 16.29 -0.05 4.16
N SER A 131 17.13 0.73 3.49
CA SER A 131 16.92 2.17 3.33
C SER A 131 17.25 2.62 1.91
N ASP A 132 16.66 3.71 1.54
CA ASP A 132 16.94 4.45 0.31
C ASP A 132 16.51 5.91 0.50
N LEU A 133 16.85 6.76 -0.46
CA LEU A 133 16.43 8.15 -0.49
C LEU A 133 15.60 8.46 -1.74
N THR A 134 14.63 9.33 -1.57
CA THR A 134 13.89 9.89 -2.69
C THR A 134 13.81 11.39 -2.62
N TYR A 135 13.41 12.03 -3.72
CA TYR A 135 13.22 13.47 -3.77
C TYR A 135 11.72 13.80 -3.87
N VAL A 136 11.34 14.89 -3.21
CA VAL A 136 9.98 15.45 -3.17
C VAL A 136 10.06 16.94 -3.47
N ARG A 137 9.07 17.50 -4.16
CA ARG A 137 9.03 18.92 -4.51
C ARG A 137 8.35 19.71 -3.39
N VAL A 138 9.07 20.70 -2.84
CA VAL A 138 8.59 21.57 -1.76
C VAL A 138 8.86 23.02 -2.14
N GLY A 139 7.86 23.87 -2.17
CA GLY A 139 8.02 25.28 -2.53
C GLY A 139 8.73 25.52 -3.86
N GLY A 140 8.58 24.59 -4.82
CA GLY A 140 9.25 24.67 -6.13
C GLY A 140 10.68 24.11 -6.16
N LYS A 141 11.30 23.76 -5.04
CA LYS A 141 12.65 23.18 -4.92
C LYS A 141 12.57 21.67 -4.62
N TRP A 142 13.63 20.93 -4.95
CA TRP A 142 13.77 19.53 -4.60
C TRP A 142 14.30 19.37 -3.17
N HIS A 143 13.63 18.54 -2.38
CA HIS A 143 14.01 18.12 -1.04
C HIS A 143 14.07 16.61 -1.01
N TYR A 144 14.66 16.04 0.03
CA TYR A 144 14.92 14.61 0.11
C TYR A 144 14.19 14.00 1.31
N VAL A 145 13.77 12.77 1.12
CA VAL A 145 13.15 11.94 2.14
C VAL A 145 13.94 10.64 2.24
N CYS A 146 14.36 10.30 3.44
CA CYS A 146 14.95 9.01 3.78
C CYS A 146 13.92 8.15 4.52
N LEU A 147 13.80 6.88 4.16
CA LEU A 147 12.94 5.92 4.86
C LEU A 147 13.75 4.68 5.22
N PHE A 148 13.55 4.17 6.44
CA PHE A 148 14.04 2.89 6.90
C PHE A 148 12.87 1.91 6.99
N VAL A 149 12.99 0.74 6.38
CA VAL A 149 11.92 -0.25 6.24
C VAL A 149 12.40 -1.59 6.78
N ASP A 150 11.67 -2.16 7.72
CA ASP A 150 11.88 -3.52 8.18
C ASP A 150 11.40 -4.53 7.11
N LEU A 151 12.27 -5.45 6.73
CA LEU A 151 11.91 -6.47 5.73
C LEU A 151 10.95 -7.52 6.26
N PHE A 152 10.83 -7.74 7.56
CA PHE A 152 9.91 -8.72 8.13
C PHE A 152 8.45 -8.35 7.84
N ASN A 153 8.02 -7.18 8.30
CA ASN A 153 6.63 -6.74 8.24
C ASN A 153 6.38 -5.56 7.30
N ARG A 154 7.41 -5.05 6.58
CA ARG A 154 7.34 -3.90 5.69
C ARG A 154 7.02 -2.57 6.39
N GLU A 155 7.19 -2.49 7.70
CA GLU A 155 7.00 -1.30 8.51
C GLU A 155 8.03 -0.23 8.15
N ILE A 156 7.60 1.02 8.02
CA ILE A 156 8.51 2.17 7.99
C ILE A 156 8.85 2.49 9.45
N ILE A 157 10.05 2.11 9.87
CA ILE A 157 10.50 2.21 11.27
C ILE A 157 11.25 3.51 11.58
N GLY A 158 11.76 4.19 10.56
CA GLY A 158 12.46 5.46 10.69
C GLY A 158 12.34 6.29 9.42
N HIS A 159 12.38 7.61 9.56
CA HIS A 159 12.31 8.55 8.44
C HIS A 159 12.85 9.93 8.80
N SER A 160 13.26 10.66 7.77
CA SER A 160 13.69 12.06 7.88
C SER A 160 13.40 12.81 6.57
N VAL A 161 13.38 14.14 6.66
CA VAL A 161 13.26 15.05 5.53
C VAL A 161 14.34 16.12 5.58
N GLY A 162 14.85 16.54 4.41
CA GLY A 162 15.89 17.56 4.38
C GLY A 162 16.06 18.22 3.02
N GLU A 163 16.73 19.37 3.00
CA GLU A 163 16.99 20.11 1.76
C GLU A 163 18.07 19.46 0.90
N ASN A 164 18.97 18.70 1.50
CA ASN A 164 20.14 18.15 0.84
C ASN A 164 20.23 16.62 1.04
N LYS A 165 20.77 15.94 0.04
CA LYS A 165 21.07 14.51 0.08
C LYS A 165 22.41 14.30 0.80
N THR A 166 22.37 14.14 2.14
CA THR A 166 23.56 14.07 3.01
C THR A 166 23.53 12.85 3.91
N ALA A 167 24.70 12.50 4.46
CA ALA A 167 24.82 11.49 5.51
C ALA A 167 24.06 11.88 6.79
N SER A 168 23.99 13.19 7.11
CA SER A 168 23.22 13.70 8.25
C SER A 168 21.73 13.32 8.11
N LEU A 169 21.15 13.47 6.91
CA LEU A 169 19.77 13.08 6.64
C LEU A 169 19.53 11.58 6.92
N VAL A 170 20.45 10.71 6.51
CA VAL A 170 20.38 9.27 6.79
C VAL A 170 20.51 9.00 8.29
N TYR A 171 21.43 9.69 8.96
CA TYR A 171 21.64 9.56 10.40
C TYR A 171 20.40 10.02 11.20
N GLU A 172 19.77 11.12 10.81
CA GLU A 172 18.52 11.61 11.41
C GLU A 172 17.39 10.59 11.25
N ALA A 173 17.29 9.95 10.08
CA ALA A 173 16.31 8.87 9.87
C ALA A 173 16.60 7.63 10.73
N LEU A 174 17.88 7.26 10.90
CA LEU A 174 18.28 6.18 11.81
C LEU A 174 17.97 6.54 13.28
N ALA A 175 18.25 7.77 13.68
CA ALA A 175 17.99 8.26 15.03
C ALA A 175 16.48 8.40 15.35
N SER A 176 15.61 8.49 14.32
CA SER A 176 14.15 8.52 14.48
C SER A 176 13.55 7.15 14.79
N ILE A 177 14.32 6.06 14.67
CA ILE A 177 13.83 4.70 14.97
C ILE A 177 13.62 4.58 16.48
N SER A 178 12.37 4.31 16.88
CA SER A 178 11.98 4.15 18.29
C SER A 178 12.29 2.76 18.87
N ALA A 179 12.55 1.77 18.00
CA ALA A 179 12.94 0.43 18.41
C ALA A 179 14.38 0.39 18.91
N ASN A 180 14.74 -0.69 19.63
CA ASN A 180 16.12 -0.89 20.05
C ASN A 180 17.01 -1.20 18.83
N LEU A 181 17.93 -0.29 18.52
CA LEU A 181 18.83 -0.42 17.35
C LEU A 181 19.73 -1.66 17.44
N ASN A 182 20.05 -2.16 18.64
CA ASN A 182 20.83 -3.40 18.79
C ASN A 182 20.10 -4.67 18.31
N ASP A 183 18.79 -4.60 18.05
CA ASP A 183 18.02 -5.71 17.49
C ASP A 183 18.14 -5.78 15.96
N ILE A 184 18.64 -4.72 15.32
CA ILE A 184 18.92 -4.70 13.88
C ILE A 184 20.20 -5.47 13.61
N GLN A 185 20.12 -6.54 12.82
CA GLN A 185 21.28 -7.37 12.51
C GLN A 185 21.98 -6.90 11.23
N LEU A 186 21.21 -6.53 10.20
CA LEU A 186 21.71 -6.14 8.89
C LEU A 186 21.06 -4.87 8.39
N PHE A 187 21.86 -3.91 7.99
CA PHE A 187 21.44 -2.69 7.29
C PHE A 187 21.85 -2.75 5.82
N HIS A 188 20.89 -2.80 4.93
CA HIS A 188 21.12 -2.92 3.49
C HIS A 188 20.67 -1.68 2.73
N THR A 189 21.56 -1.14 1.88
CA THR A 189 21.31 0.07 1.06
C THR A 189 21.89 -0.07 -0.34
N ASP A 190 21.65 0.93 -1.17
CA ASP A 190 22.44 1.15 -2.37
C ASP A 190 23.85 1.69 -2.02
N ARG A 191 24.64 1.98 -3.07
CA ARG A 191 26.01 2.52 -2.93
C ARG A 191 26.05 4.05 -3.01
N GLY A 192 25.02 4.74 -2.52
CA GLY A 192 25.01 6.18 -2.44
C GLY A 192 26.02 6.70 -1.42
N LYS A 193 26.71 7.82 -1.70
CA LYS A 193 27.68 8.43 -0.79
C LYS A 193 27.05 8.88 0.54
N GLU A 194 25.77 9.13 0.55
CA GLU A 194 24.96 9.44 1.73
C GLU A 194 24.87 8.26 2.70
N PHE A 195 24.97 7.01 2.19
CA PHE A 195 25.04 5.80 2.99
C PHE A 195 26.47 5.33 3.20
N ASP A 196 27.36 5.53 2.22
CA ASP A 196 28.75 5.05 2.21
C ASP A 196 29.70 6.14 2.72
N ASN A 197 29.74 6.33 4.04
CA ASN A 197 30.55 7.35 4.70
C ASN A 197 30.79 7.02 6.18
N ARG A 198 31.82 7.69 6.75
CA ARG A 198 32.28 7.48 8.12
C ARG A 198 31.20 7.69 9.18
N LEU A 199 30.30 8.66 9.03
CA LEU A 199 29.25 8.95 10.02
C LEU A 199 28.30 7.75 10.17
N ILE A 200 27.90 7.15 9.06
CA ILE A 200 27.01 5.98 9.06
C ILE A 200 27.79 4.75 9.56
N ASP A 201 29.04 4.57 9.14
CA ASP A 201 29.87 3.46 9.62
C ASP A 201 30.02 3.48 11.14
N GLU A 202 30.36 4.62 11.75
CA GLU A 202 30.48 4.80 13.20
C GLU A 202 29.14 4.53 13.92
N ALA A 203 28.02 4.97 13.35
CA ALA A 203 26.70 4.68 13.90
C ALA A 203 26.37 3.18 13.87
N LEU A 204 26.62 2.50 12.76
CA LEU A 204 26.36 1.06 12.62
C LEU A 204 27.27 0.23 13.55
N GLU A 205 28.55 0.61 13.68
CA GLU A 205 29.51 -0.04 14.61
C GLU A 205 29.06 0.11 16.07
N THR A 206 28.55 1.29 16.45
CA THR A 206 28.08 1.55 17.83
C THR A 206 26.96 0.59 18.24
N PHE A 207 26.08 0.19 17.31
CA PHE A 207 24.96 -0.70 17.57
C PHE A 207 25.19 -2.14 17.08
N ASN A 208 26.43 -2.49 16.67
CA ASN A 208 26.81 -3.79 16.11
C ASN A 208 25.96 -4.21 14.90
N ILE A 209 25.53 -3.26 14.08
CA ILE A 209 24.71 -3.51 12.88
C ILE A 209 25.64 -3.85 11.71
N GLN A 210 25.46 -5.03 11.12
CA GLN A 210 26.23 -5.42 9.94
C GLN A 210 25.78 -4.60 8.73
N ARG A 211 26.72 -4.14 7.92
CA ARG A 211 26.43 -3.39 6.70
C ARG A 211 26.40 -4.30 5.47
N SER A 212 25.45 -4.06 4.60
CA SER A 212 25.32 -4.71 3.30
C SER A 212 25.02 -3.69 2.20
N LEU A 213 25.71 -3.79 1.07
CA LEU A 213 25.47 -2.92 -0.08
C LEU A 213 25.04 -3.72 -1.30
N SER A 214 24.08 -3.20 -2.06
CA SER A 214 23.68 -3.75 -3.36
C SER A 214 24.87 -3.89 -4.31
N MET A 215 24.89 -4.92 -5.14
CA MET A 215 25.91 -5.07 -6.18
C MET A 215 25.76 -3.98 -7.24
N LYS A 216 26.90 -3.52 -7.77
CA LYS A 216 26.92 -2.51 -8.83
C LYS A 216 26.13 -2.97 -10.05
N GLY A 217 25.18 -2.14 -10.49
CA GLY A 217 24.34 -2.45 -11.63
C GLY A 217 23.26 -3.50 -11.41
N CYS A 218 23.06 -3.97 -10.16
CA CYS A 218 22.03 -4.93 -9.77
C CYS A 218 20.87 -4.25 -9.01
N PRO A 219 19.94 -3.56 -9.67
CA PRO A 219 18.82 -2.90 -9.00
C PRO A 219 17.93 -3.87 -8.23
N TYR A 220 17.89 -5.12 -8.62
CA TYR A 220 17.13 -6.17 -7.93
C TYR A 220 17.62 -6.48 -6.51
N ASP A 221 18.82 -6.06 -6.15
CA ASP A 221 19.39 -6.30 -4.83
C ASP A 221 18.74 -5.40 -3.74
N ASN A 222 18.17 -4.24 -4.15
CA ASN A 222 17.40 -3.34 -3.26
C ASN A 222 15.91 -3.25 -3.68
N ALA A 223 15.37 -4.32 -4.26
CA ALA A 223 14.04 -4.33 -4.88
C ALA A 223 12.91 -3.96 -3.91
N VAL A 224 13.03 -4.30 -2.62
CA VAL A 224 12.00 -3.97 -1.62
C VAL A 224 12.01 -2.48 -1.28
N ALA A 225 13.19 -1.88 -1.07
CA ALA A 225 13.29 -0.44 -0.89
C ALA A 225 12.75 0.30 -2.13
N GLU A 226 13.21 -0.07 -3.34
CA GLU A 226 12.70 0.52 -4.59
C GLU A 226 11.17 0.40 -4.72
N ALA A 227 10.59 -0.77 -4.39
CA ALA A 227 9.14 -0.97 -4.41
C ALA A 227 8.42 -0.09 -3.38
N THR A 228 8.96 0.05 -2.17
CA THR A 228 8.41 0.92 -1.12
C THR A 228 8.45 2.38 -1.55
N PHE A 229 9.56 2.85 -2.13
CA PHE A 229 9.64 4.22 -2.64
C PHE A 229 8.73 4.47 -3.85
N LYS A 230 8.49 3.48 -4.68
CA LYS A 230 7.48 3.58 -5.75
C LYS A 230 6.07 3.75 -5.16
N VAL A 231 5.74 2.99 -4.11
CA VAL A 231 4.48 3.12 -3.37
C VAL A 231 4.39 4.50 -2.73
N PHE A 232 5.42 4.92 -1.99
CA PHE A 232 5.52 6.24 -1.36
C PHE A 232 5.28 7.38 -2.36
N LYS A 233 5.95 7.36 -3.51
CA LYS A 233 5.75 8.36 -4.57
C LYS A 233 4.32 8.37 -5.09
N THR A 234 3.73 7.19 -5.33
CA THR A 234 2.39 7.06 -5.88
C THR A 234 1.32 7.52 -4.90
N GLU A 235 1.48 7.16 -3.63
CA GLU A 235 0.44 7.34 -2.61
C GLU A 235 0.56 8.66 -1.86
N PHE A 236 1.75 9.26 -1.81
CA PHE A 236 2.05 10.45 -1.03
C PHE A 236 2.71 11.56 -1.85
N ALA A 237 3.97 11.38 -2.28
CA ALA A 237 4.76 12.47 -2.82
C ALA A 237 4.18 13.13 -4.08
N ASN A 238 3.48 12.38 -4.93
CA ASN A 238 2.85 12.88 -6.15
C ASN A 238 1.40 13.35 -5.94
N GLN A 239 0.83 13.16 -4.76
CA GLN A 239 -0.57 13.50 -4.47
C GLN A 239 -0.71 14.82 -3.71
N ALA A 240 0.38 15.35 -3.13
CA ALA A 240 0.37 16.54 -2.31
C ALA A 240 1.31 17.63 -2.85
N HIS A 241 1.00 18.88 -2.50
CA HIS A 241 1.84 20.04 -2.74
C HIS A 241 2.30 20.59 -1.39
N PHE A 242 3.60 20.57 -1.16
CA PHE A 242 4.19 21.03 0.09
C PHE A 242 4.73 22.45 -0.08
N SER A 243 4.32 23.37 0.79
CA SER A 243 4.74 24.78 0.76
C SER A 243 6.11 24.98 1.40
N ASN A 244 6.43 24.21 2.44
CA ASN A 244 7.68 24.27 3.19
C ASN A 244 8.04 22.89 3.78
N LEU A 245 9.27 22.80 4.33
CA LEU A 245 9.81 21.55 4.88
C LEU A 245 9.01 21.05 6.08
N ASN A 246 8.58 21.94 6.98
CA ASN A 246 7.80 21.55 8.17
C ASN A 246 6.46 20.92 7.79
N GLN A 247 5.81 21.41 6.73
CA GLN A 247 4.60 20.79 6.21
C GLN A 247 4.88 19.40 5.67
N LEU A 248 5.96 19.23 4.89
CA LEU A 248 6.36 17.91 4.38
C LEU A 248 6.62 16.94 5.53
N GLU A 249 7.32 17.36 6.59
CA GLU A 249 7.61 16.54 7.76
C GLU A 249 6.35 16.11 8.50
N LEU A 250 5.43 17.05 8.76
CA LEU A 250 4.15 16.76 9.43
C LEU A 250 3.31 15.77 8.63
N GLU A 251 3.16 16.01 7.32
CA GLU A 251 2.38 15.14 6.45
C GLU A 251 3.05 13.77 6.23
N LEU A 252 4.39 13.72 6.26
CA LEU A 252 5.13 12.46 6.21
C LEU A 252 4.90 11.62 7.47
N ASN A 253 4.91 12.23 8.66
CA ASN A 253 4.59 11.55 9.92
C ASN A 253 3.18 10.92 9.86
N ASP A 254 2.19 11.69 9.38
CA ASP A 254 0.81 11.20 9.20
C ASP A 254 0.74 10.08 8.13
N TYR A 255 1.50 10.20 7.03
CA TYR A 255 1.58 9.14 6.02
C TYR A 255 2.21 7.86 6.60
N VAL A 256 3.30 7.96 7.35
CA VAL A 256 3.98 6.80 7.97
C VAL A 256 3.04 6.12 8.96
N HIS A 257 2.33 6.89 9.79
CA HIS A 257 1.32 6.32 10.68
C HIS A 257 0.23 5.57 9.92
N TRP A 258 -0.32 6.17 8.87
CA TRP A 258 -1.32 5.52 8.01
C TRP A 258 -0.76 4.28 7.31
N PHE A 259 0.47 4.35 6.79
CA PHE A 259 1.14 3.24 6.09
C PHE A 259 1.32 2.01 6.99
N ASN A 260 1.72 2.23 8.25
CA ASN A 260 2.00 1.17 9.21
C ASN A 260 0.73 0.58 9.84
N ASN A 261 -0.29 1.41 10.12
CA ASN A 261 -1.41 1.01 10.96
C ASN A 261 -2.74 0.84 10.21
N ILE A 262 -2.90 1.42 9.02
CA ILE A 262 -4.19 1.43 8.32
C ILE A 262 -4.08 0.80 6.93
N ARG A 263 -2.96 1.03 6.24
CA ARG A 263 -2.75 0.55 4.88
C ARG A 263 -2.54 -0.96 4.83
N ILE A 264 -3.42 -1.69 4.14
CA ILE A 264 -3.24 -3.14 3.93
C ILE A 264 -2.24 -3.42 2.80
N HIS A 265 -1.42 -4.46 2.99
CA HIS A 265 -0.35 -4.88 2.07
C HIS A 265 -0.66 -6.24 1.45
N GLY A 266 -0.61 -6.34 0.12
CA GLY A 266 -0.86 -7.60 -0.58
C GLY A 266 0.16 -8.69 -0.25
N THR A 267 1.42 -8.31 -0.01
CA THR A 267 2.52 -9.22 0.37
C THR A 267 2.40 -9.74 1.80
N LEU A 268 1.63 -9.06 2.66
CA LEU A 268 1.36 -9.44 4.05
C LEU A 268 -0.04 -10.08 4.20
N GLY A 269 -0.56 -10.74 3.17
CA GLY A 269 -1.89 -11.35 3.23
C GLY A 269 -3.06 -10.36 3.36
N TYR A 270 -2.85 -9.09 3.00
CA TYR A 270 -3.79 -7.98 3.19
C TYR A 270 -3.95 -7.56 4.67
N LEU A 271 -2.89 -7.70 5.44
CA LEU A 271 -2.73 -7.09 6.75
C LEU A 271 -1.98 -5.77 6.64
N THR A 272 -2.08 -4.94 7.68
CA THR A 272 -1.16 -3.81 7.88
C THR A 272 0.18 -4.32 8.41
N PRO A 273 1.29 -3.55 8.33
CA PRO A 273 2.55 -3.88 8.98
C PRO A 273 2.38 -4.21 10.47
N THR A 274 1.63 -3.39 11.20
CA THR A 274 1.36 -3.58 12.63
C THR A 274 0.52 -4.84 12.90
N GLU A 275 -0.56 -5.09 12.13
CA GLU A 275 -1.35 -6.33 12.25
C GLU A 275 -0.51 -7.58 11.99
N PHE A 276 0.39 -7.52 10.98
CA PHE A 276 1.26 -8.65 10.64
C PHE A 276 2.24 -8.99 11.77
N LYS A 277 2.84 -7.98 12.39
CA LYS A 277 3.76 -8.10 13.52
C LYS A 277 3.11 -8.76 14.75
N LEU A 278 1.82 -8.52 14.96
CA LEU A 278 1.06 -9.05 16.11
C LEU A 278 0.52 -10.46 15.88
N GLN A 279 0.70 -11.05 14.69
CA GLN A 279 0.30 -12.44 14.48
C GLN A 279 1.22 -13.38 15.25
N PRO A 280 0.67 -14.40 15.92
CA PRO A 280 1.50 -15.47 16.47
C PRO A 280 2.23 -16.18 15.30
N LEU A 281 3.54 -16.31 15.45
CA LEU A 281 4.40 -17.06 14.53
C LEU A 281 4.05 -18.56 14.57
#